data_711acdf85c08153772490c1bd29a823e
#
_entry.id   711acdf85c08153772490c1bd29a823e
#
_cell.length_a   1.000
_cell.length_b   1.000
_cell.length_c   1.000
_cell.angle_alpha   90.00
_cell.angle_beta   90.00
_cell.angle_gamma   90.00
#
_symmetry.space_group_name_H-M   'P 1'
#
loop_
_entity.id
_entity.type
_entity.pdbx_description
1 polymer ?
#
loop_
_entity_poly.entity_id
_entity_poly.type
_entity_poly.pdbx_seq_one_letter_code
_entity_poly.pdbx_strand_id
1 'polypeptide(L)'
;MSKRVVIVGGGVGGTIIANLLAKKMRPEVKKGEIVIDVISDKAEHFYQPGLLYMLFGMKHNEELVRNEIDLLDPMVALHLHPAIKIDKDKNEVHLKNGVIIKYDILVLATGSRPAPEMIPGLKEGGNWFYEVEACRKLRHELMTFKGGKIVLTIGLPHKCPVAPLEVSYMMDEWFRQRGLRDKVDYTYTYPIGRLHGLESVAHFAAKTFPKHGINTETLYNMKEVDPNKKTVTSLEGVTLKYDLLITIPPHKGAQVIEDSGLGQNGFVPTDKFTLKMEGSTNIYVVGDTTNLPISKAGSTAHFESDIIVENIASELRNGLTPFRYDGKVFCFIETGLSKATYIMFDYNNPPNPVTPSALIHWFKLTYNKVYWLTPMGIL
;
A
#
# COMPACT_ATOMS: atom_id res chain seq x y z
N MET A 1 -5.78 34.31 -14.87
CA MET A 1 -6.19 32.96 -15.30
C MET A 1 -6.19 32.09 -14.05
N SER A 2 -7.16 31.19 -13.91
CA SER A 2 -7.18 30.23 -12.79
C SER A 2 -6.04 29.24 -12.93
N LYS A 3 -5.41 28.87 -11.81
CA LYS A 3 -4.44 27.78 -11.73
C LYS A 3 -5.15 26.45 -11.49
N ARG A 4 -4.68 25.39 -12.12
CA ARG A 4 -5.31 24.08 -12.02
C ARG A 4 -4.35 23.04 -11.44
N VAL A 5 -4.77 22.40 -10.36
CA VAL A 5 -4.09 21.25 -9.76
C VAL A 5 -4.89 19.99 -10.13
N VAL A 6 -4.25 19.08 -10.84
CA VAL A 6 -4.85 17.79 -11.22
C VAL A 6 -4.20 16.68 -10.43
N ILE A 7 -5.01 15.82 -9.84
CA ILE A 7 -4.59 14.66 -9.02
C ILE A 7 -5.07 13.40 -9.73
N VAL A 8 -4.16 12.54 -10.15
CA VAL A 8 -4.48 11.26 -10.80
C VAL A 8 -4.40 10.13 -9.78
N GLY A 9 -5.56 9.66 -9.35
CA GLY A 9 -5.76 8.60 -8.37
C GLY A 9 -6.58 9.06 -7.17
N GLY A 10 -7.79 8.49 -7.00
CA GLY A 10 -8.70 8.68 -5.86
C GLY A 10 -8.44 7.67 -4.74
N GLY A 11 -7.18 7.44 -4.38
CA GLY A 11 -6.79 6.61 -3.24
C GLY A 11 -6.30 7.47 -2.08
N VAL A 12 -5.74 6.81 -1.03
CA VAL A 12 -5.30 7.48 0.21
C VAL A 12 -4.55 8.78 -0.05
N GLY A 13 -3.45 8.75 -0.82
CA GLY A 13 -2.64 9.94 -1.04
C GLY A 13 -3.36 11.03 -1.82
N GLY A 14 -4.07 10.67 -2.91
CA GLY A 14 -4.76 11.63 -3.76
C GLY A 14 -5.92 12.32 -3.04
N THR A 15 -6.74 11.58 -2.32
CA THR A 15 -7.89 12.10 -1.56
C THR A 15 -7.43 13.03 -0.42
N ILE A 16 -6.38 12.63 0.33
CA ILE A 16 -5.79 13.47 1.38
C ILE A 16 -5.29 14.80 0.78
N ILE A 17 -4.49 14.74 -0.29
CA ILE A 17 -3.94 15.93 -0.95
C ILE A 17 -5.06 16.84 -1.44
N ALA A 18 -6.08 16.30 -2.11
CA ALA A 18 -7.21 17.08 -2.60
C ALA A 18 -7.92 17.86 -1.48
N ASN A 19 -8.23 17.17 -0.38
CA ASN A 19 -8.96 17.75 0.75
C ASN A 19 -8.12 18.75 1.54
N LEU A 20 -6.87 18.41 1.85
CA LEU A 20 -5.97 19.32 2.55
C LEU A 20 -5.68 20.57 1.72
N LEU A 21 -5.48 20.42 0.41
CA LEU A 21 -5.25 21.55 -0.49
C LEU A 21 -6.50 22.43 -0.60
N ALA A 22 -7.70 21.85 -0.77
CA ALA A 22 -8.96 22.60 -0.78
C ALA A 22 -9.18 23.35 0.53
N LYS A 23 -8.86 22.77 1.68
CA LYS A 23 -8.93 23.41 2.99
C LYS A 23 -7.92 24.56 3.12
N LYS A 24 -6.67 24.32 2.73
CA LYS A 24 -5.56 25.27 2.86
C LYS A 24 -5.68 26.47 1.92
N MET A 25 -6.19 26.23 0.71
CA MET A 25 -6.38 27.24 -0.34
C MET A 25 -7.86 27.67 -0.50
N ARG A 26 -8.66 27.50 0.55
CA ARG A 26 -10.10 27.76 0.52
C ARG A 26 -10.50 29.14 0.00
N PRO A 27 -9.83 30.25 0.36
CA PRO A 27 -10.16 31.56 -0.20
C PRO A 27 -9.95 31.63 -1.72
N GLU A 28 -8.84 31.08 -2.20
CA GLU A 28 -8.46 31.10 -3.62
C GLU A 28 -9.36 30.18 -4.45
N VAL A 29 -9.72 28.99 -3.90
CA VAL A 29 -10.66 28.06 -4.55
C VAL A 29 -12.06 28.68 -4.63
N LYS A 30 -12.56 29.31 -3.56
CA LYS A 30 -13.88 29.99 -3.57
C LYS A 30 -13.97 31.12 -4.59
N LYS A 31 -12.87 31.81 -4.86
CA LYS A 31 -12.80 32.87 -5.89
C LYS A 31 -12.61 32.32 -7.31
N GLY A 32 -12.42 31.00 -7.48
CA GLY A 32 -12.11 30.39 -8.75
C GLY A 32 -10.69 30.69 -9.28
N GLU A 33 -9.82 31.17 -8.40
CA GLU A 33 -8.40 31.41 -8.71
C GLU A 33 -7.63 30.08 -8.80
N ILE A 34 -8.07 29.07 -8.05
CA ILE A 34 -7.54 27.71 -8.05
C ILE A 34 -8.68 26.70 -8.29
N VAL A 35 -8.41 25.72 -9.15
CA VAL A 35 -9.29 24.58 -9.41
C VAL A 35 -8.54 23.32 -9.03
N ILE A 36 -9.21 22.41 -8.32
CA ILE A 36 -8.65 21.11 -7.90
C ILE A 36 -9.52 20.01 -8.52
N ASP A 37 -8.89 19.16 -9.34
CA ASP A 37 -9.54 18.04 -10.00
C ASP A 37 -8.91 16.71 -9.51
N VAL A 38 -9.74 15.76 -9.12
CA VAL A 38 -9.35 14.38 -8.87
C VAL A 38 -9.85 13.49 -10.00
N ILE A 39 -8.97 12.70 -10.59
CA ILE A 39 -9.27 11.72 -11.62
C ILE A 39 -9.15 10.33 -11.00
N SER A 40 -10.24 9.58 -11.02
CA SER A 40 -10.29 8.21 -10.49
C SER A 40 -10.89 7.24 -11.51
N ASP A 41 -10.37 6.04 -11.58
CA ASP A 41 -10.94 4.93 -12.36
C ASP A 41 -12.08 4.22 -11.64
N LYS A 42 -12.25 4.50 -10.32
CA LYS A 42 -13.26 3.89 -9.44
C LYS A 42 -14.03 4.97 -8.69
N ALA A 43 -15.31 4.70 -8.47
CA ALA A 43 -16.16 5.54 -7.63
C ALA A 43 -15.93 5.26 -6.13
N GLU A 44 -15.29 4.15 -5.79
CA GLU A 44 -15.13 3.67 -4.43
C GLU A 44 -13.71 3.92 -3.93
N HIS A 45 -13.63 4.45 -2.71
CA HIS A 45 -12.41 4.49 -1.91
C HIS A 45 -12.35 3.25 -1.03
N PHE A 46 -11.22 2.55 -1.07
CA PHE A 46 -11.05 1.29 -0.40
C PHE A 46 -9.97 1.35 0.71
N TYR A 47 -10.35 0.97 1.93
CA TYR A 47 -9.44 0.85 3.06
C TYR A 47 -8.68 -0.49 3.03
N GLN A 48 -7.59 -0.56 2.28
CA GLN A 48 -6.82 -1.79 2.06
C GLN A 48 -6.29 -2.46 3.34
N PRO A 49 -5.77 -1.74 4.38
CA PRO A 49 -5.30 -2.39 5.59
C PRO A 49 -6.37 -3.21 6.33
N GLY A 50 -7.63 -2.91 6.10
CA GLY A 50 -8.76 -3.66 6.64
C GLY A 50 -8.90 -5.08 6.10
N LEU A 51 -8.30 -5.40 4.94
CA LEU A 51 -8.29 -6.75 4.36
C LEU A 51 -7.64 -7.79 5.29
N LEU A 52 -6.61 -7.40 6.03
CA LEU A 52 -5.99 -8.27 7.03
C LEU A 52 -7.03 -8.73 8.07
N TYR A 53 -7.89 -7.82 8.54
CA TYR A 53 -8.96 -8.14 9.50
C TYR A 53 -10.12 -8.89 8.86
N MET A 54 -10.45 -8.57 7.60
CA MET A 54 -11.46 -9.30 6.82
C MET A 54 -11.07 -10.77 6.63
N LEU A 55 -9.78 -11.04 6.42
CA LEU A 55 -9.24 -12.40 6.29
C LEU A 55 -9.61 -13.28 7.48
N PHE A 56 -9.53 -12.74 8.69
CA PHE A 56 -9.84 -13.47 9.93
C PHE A 56 -11.28 -13.26 10.42
N GLY A 57 -12.12 -12.54 9.66
CA GLY A 57 -13.54 -12.33 9.98
C GLY A 57 -13.81 -11.27 11.04
N MET A 58 -12.86 -10.42 11.30
CA MET A 58 -12.96 -9.31 12.24
C MET A 58 -13.57 -8.05 11.60
N LYS A 59 -13.66 -8.00 10.27
CA LYS A 59 -14.30 -6.94 9.48
C LYS A 59 -15.08 -7.52 8.30
N HIS A 60 -16.08 -6.76 7.85
CA HIS A 60 -16.84 -7.03 6.65
C HIS A 60 -16.44 -6.05 5.53
N ASN A 61 -16.69 -6.42 4.27
CA ASN A 61 -16.31 -5.61 3.12
C ASN A 61 -16.94 -4.20 3.16
N GLU A 62 -18.19 -4.10 3.61
CA GLU A 62 -18.96 -2.85 3.67
C GLU A 62 -18.33 -1.83 4.63
N GLU A 63 -17.56 -2.29 5.62
CA GLU A 63 -16.80 -1.42 6.52
C GLU A 63 -15.52 -0.83 5.86
N LEU A 64 -15.07 -1.44 4.76
CA LEU A 64 -13.82 -1.11 4.09
C LEU A 64 -13.99 -0.23 2.87
N VAL A 65 -15.22 0.13 2.50
CA VAL A 65 -15.54 0.85 1.26
C VAL A 65 -16.39 2.08 1.58
N ARG A 66 -16.10 3.19 0.92
CA ARG A 66 -16.97 4.38 0.84
C ARG A 66 -16.91 4.95 -0.57
N ASN A 67 -17.94 5.70 -0.98
CA ASN A 67 -17.86 6.43 -2.23
C ASN A 67 -16.81 7.55 -2.11
N GLU A 68 -15.97 7.69 -3.11
CA GLU A 68 -14.94 8.73 -3.15
C GLU A 68 -15.53 10.13 -3.04
N ILE A 69 -16.67 10.36 -3.71
CA ILE A 69 -17.37 11.66 -3.67
C ILE A 69 -17.81 12.09 -2.27
N ASP A 70 -18.11 11.13 -1.39
CA ASP A 70 -18.54 11.41 -0.02
C ASP A 70 -17.36 11.79 0.90
N LEU A 71 -16.14 11.50 0.46
CA LEU A 71 -14.91 11.81 1.19
C LEU A 71 -14.27 13.13 0.75
N LEU A 72 -14.57 13.59 -0.47
CA LEU A 72 -13.96 14.80 -1.02
C LEU A 72 -14.64 16.08 -0.52
N ASP A 73 -13.87 17.14 -0.34
CA ASP A 73 -14.39 18.48 -0.11
C ASP A 73 -15.27 18.89 -1.31
N PRO A 74 -16.47 19.47 -1.08
CA PRO A 74 -17.39 19.86 -2.15
C PRO A 74 -16.81 20.81 -3.22
N MET A 75 -15.68 21.45 -2.94
CA MET A 75 -14.98 22.31 -3.89
C MET A 75 -14.01 21.55 -4.81
N VAL A 76 -13.83 20.25 -4.62
CA VAL A 76 -13.00 19.39 -5.46
C VAL A 76 -13.85 18.74 -6.54
N ALA A 77 -13.44 18.85 -7.81
CA ALA A 77 -14.11 18.17 -8.91
C ALA A 77 -13.62 16.72 -9.04
N LEU A 78 -14.55 15.76 -9.09
CA LEU A 78 -14.24 14.34 -9.29
C LEU A 78 -14.58 13.92 -10.73
N HIS A 79 -13.59 13.36 -11.43
CA HIS A 79 -13.74 12.78 -12.77
C HIS A 79 -13.64 11.25 -12.66
N LEU A 80 -14.76 10.55 -12.81
CA LEU A 80 -14.84 9.07 -12.73
C LEU A 80 -14.55 8.42 -14.09
N HIS A 81 -13.37 8.70 -14.64
CA HIS A 81 -12.88 8.12 -15.88
C HIS A 81 -11.38 7.84 -15.76
N PRO A 82 -10.91 6.64 -16.17
CA PRO A 82 -9.48 6.34 -16.15
C PRO A 82 -8.67 7.35 -16.96
N ALA A 83 -7.55 7.80 -16.40
CA ALA A 83 -6.50 8.45 -17.17
C ALA A 83 -5.82 7.39 -18.04
N ILE A 84 -5.71 7.65 -19.34
CA ILE A 84 -5.11 6.71 -20.30
C ILE A 84 -3.76 7.19 -20.83
N LYS A 85 -3.47 8.50 -20.70
CA LYS A 85 -2.20 9.11 -21.11
C LYS A 85 -1.95 10.38 -20.32
N ILE A 86 -0.71 10.62 -19.96
CA ILE A 86 -0.22 11.86 -19.37
C ILE A 86 0.84 12.44 -20.30
N ASP A 87 0.56 13.58 -20.90
CA ASP A 87 1.51 14.31 -21.75
C ASP A 87 2.16 15.42 -20.90
N LYS A 88 3.34 15.12 -20.35
CA LYS A 88 4.05 16.04 -19.45
C LYS A 88 4.58 17.28 -20.16
N ASP A 89 4.82 17.20 -21.47
CA ASP A 89 5.38 18.32 -22.25
C ASP A 89 4.30 19.32 -22.61
N LYS A 90 3.03 18.89 -22.70
CA LYS A 90 1.85 19.76 -22.92
C LYS A 90 1.09 20.09 -21.64
N ASN A 91 1.45 19.50 -20.50
CA ASN A 91 0.71 19.57 -19.25
C ASN A 91 -0.75 19.10 -19.40
N GLU A 92 -0.96 17.92 -19.97
CA GLU A 92 -2.29 17.38 -20.28
C GLU A 92 -2.45 15.97 -19.69
N VAL A 93 -3.64 15.70 -19.14
CA VAL A 93 -4.09 14.34 -18.78
C VAL A 93 -5.25 13.98 -19.70
N HIS A 94 -5.12 12.87 -20.42
CA HIS A 94 -6.12 12.36 -21.34
C HIS A 94 -6.95 11.28 -20.67
N LEU A 95 -8.27 11.43 -20.64
CA LEU A 95 -9.20 10.49 -20.05
C LEU A 95 -9.77 9.53 -21.10
N LYS A 96 -10.18 8.34 -20.66
CA LYS A 96 -10.74 7.30 -21.52
C LYS A 96 -12.00 7.75 -22.31
N ASN A 97 -12.75 8.72 -21.79
CA ASN A 97 -13.93 9.29 -22.47
C ASN A 97 -13.60 10.38 -23.50
N GLY A 98 -12.33 10.63 -23.79
CA GLY A 98 -11.87 11.63 -24.76
C GLY A 98 -11.67 13.03 -24.18
N VAL A 99 -12.00 13.27 -22.91
CA VAL A 99 -11.75 14.55 -22.26
C VAL A 99 -10.24 14.72 -22.02
N ILE A 100 -9.74 15.93 -22.27
CA ILE A 100 -8.36 16.33 -21.98
C ILE A 100 -8.41 17.40 -20.90
N ILE A 101 -7.70 17.17 -19.79
CA ILE A 101 -7.60 18.11 -18.68
C ILE A 101 -6.18 18.68 -18.64
N LYS A 102 -6.06 19.99 -18.81
CA LYS A 102 -4.78 20.72 -18.67
C LYS A 102 -4.51 21.00 -17.20
N TYR A 103 -3.24 21.01 -16.82
CA TYR A 103 -2.81 21.32 -15.46
C TYR A 103 -1.68 22.34 -15.40
N ASP A 104 -1.61 23.10 -14.33
CA ASP A 104 -0.43 23.86 -13.91
C ASP A 104 0.45 22.99 -13.00
N ILE A 105 -0.17 22.21 -12.10
CA ILE A 105 0.49 21.26 -11.20
C ILE A 105 -0.24 19.91 -11.33
N LEU A 106 0.55 18.83 -11.42
CA LEU A 106 0.06 17.46 -11.46
C LEU A 106 0.52 16.69 -10.21
N VAL A 107 -0.37 15.88 -9.65
CA VAL A 107 -0.05 14.92 -8.59
C VAL A 107 -0.34 13.51 -9.09
N LEU A 108 0.67 12.65 -9.10
CA LEU A 108 0.56 11.24 -9.45
C LEU A 108 0.36 10.42 -8.17
N ALA A 109 -0.86 9.95 -7.95
CA ALA A 109 -1.32 9.20 -6.78
C ALA A 109 -1.91 7.84 -7.16
N THR A 110 -1.43 7.24 -8.25
CA THR A 110 -2.00 6.05 -8.90
C THR A 110 -1.79 4.75 -8.12
N GLY A 111 -0.91 4.76 -7.12
CA GLY A 111 -0.67 3.61 -6.26
C GLY A 111 -0.03 2.40 -6.94
N SER A 112 -0.28 1.22 -6.38
CA SER A 112 0.21 -0.05 -6.91
C SER A 112 -0.82 -1.16 -6.75
N ARG A 113 -0.69 -2.22 -7.57
CA ARG A 113 -1.54 -3.42 -7.55
C ARG A 113 -0.70 -4.69 -7.41
N PRO A 114 -1.27 -5.79 -6.87
CA PRO A 114 -0.69 -7.11 -7.01
C PRO A 114 -0.51 -7.48 -8.49
N ALA A 115 0.59 -8.15 -8.80
CA ALA A 115 0.94 -8.59 -10.14
C ALA A 115 1.37 -10.07 -10.14
N PRO A 116 0.47 -11.01 -9.76
CA PRO A 116 0.78 -12.43 -9.71
C PRO A 116 1.21 -12.98 -11.06
N GLU A 117 0.81 -12.34 -12.15
CA GLU A 117 1.21 -12.68 -13.51
C GLU A 117 2.74 -12.57 -13.77
N MET A 118 3.48 -11.91 -12.89
CA MET A 118 4.95 -11.80 -13.01
C MET A 118 5.68 -13.10 -12.67
N ILE A 119 5.00 -14.04 -12.02
CA ILE A 119 5.60 -15.32 -11.61
C ILE A 119 4.77 -16.44 -12.20
N PRO A 120 5.34 -17.32 -13.03
CA PRO A 120 4.63 -18.43 -13.65
C PRO A 120 3.88 -19.29 -12.63
N GLY A 121 2.60 -19.58 -12.88
CA GLY A 121 1.74 -20.41 -12.05
C GLY A 121 1.28 -19.79 -10.73
N LEU A 122 1.74 -18.59 -10.39
CA LEU A 122 1.37 -17.95 -9.12
C LEU A 122 -0.11 -17.57 -9.07
N LYS A 123 -0.66 -17.09 -10.19
CA LYS A 123 -2.07 -16.71 -10.28
C LYS A 123 -3.01 -17.89 -10.02
N GLU A 124 -2.63 -19.06 -10.49
CA GLU A 124 -3.42 -20.30 -10.38
C GLU A 124 -3.24 -20.98 -9.01
N GLY A 125 -1.98 -21.04 -8.53
CA GLY A 125 -1.63 -21.81 -7.32
C GLY A 125 -1.54 -21.00 -6.04
N GLY A 126 -1.40 -19.68 -6.12
CA GLY A 126 -1.24 -18.81 -4.97
C GLY A 126 -2.56 -18.23 -4.41
N ASN A 127 -2.51 -17.81 -3.16
CA ASN A 127 -3.57 -17.08 -2.50
C ASN A 127 -2.98 -15.85 -1.81
N TRP A 128 -3.66 -14.70 -1.90
CA TRP A 128 -3.24 -13.45 -1.28
C TRP A 128 -4.41 -12.66 -0.72
N PHE A 129 -4.12 -11.57 0.02
CA PHE A 129 -5.14 -10.77 0.72
C PHE A 129 -5.02 -9.26 0.45
N TYR A 130 -4.49 -8.86 -0.70
CA TYR A 130 -4.33 -7.45 -1.08
C TYR A 130 -5.49 -6.89 -1.92
N GLU A 131 -6.46 -7.73 -2.24
CA GLU A 131 -7.68 -7.41 -2.99
C GLU A 131 -8.86 -8.15 -2.36
N VAL A 132 -10.06 -7.61 -2.48
CA VAL A 132 -11.27 -8.15 -1.82
C VAL A 132 -11.53 -9.60 -2.21
N GLU A 133 -11.58 -9.89 -3.52
CA GLU A 133 -11.90 -11.23 -4.02
C GLU A 133 -10.82 -12.24 -3.67
N ALA A 134 -9.55 -11.85 -3.77
CA ALA A 134 -8.44 -12.69 -3.36
C ALA A 134 -8.46 -12.97 -1.85
N CYS A 135 -8.79 -11.96 -1.05
CA CYS A 135 -8.94 -12.10 0.40
C CYS A 135 -10.11 -13.05 0.75
N ARG A 136 -11.25 -12.94 0.05
CA ARG A 136 -12.39 -13.86 0.23
C ARG A 136 -12.01 -15.30 -0.11
N LYS A 137 -11.29 -15.49 -1.23
CA LYS A 137 -10.77 -16.81 -1.63
C LYS A 137 -9.86 -17.38 -0.54
N LEU A 138 -8.85 -16.63 -0.10
CA LEU A 138 -7.93 -17.09 0.94
C LEU A 138 -8.67 -17.37 2.26
N ARG A 139 -9.63 -16.53 2.64
CA ARG A 139 -10.46 -16.77 3.82
C ARG A 139 -11.21 -18.10 3.72
N HIS A 140 -11.81 -18.40 2.56
CA HIS A 140 -12.49 -19.68 2.32
C HIS A 140 -11.53 -20.87 2.48
N GLU A 141 -10.34 -20.78 1.89
CA GLU A 141 -9.31 -21.79 2.03
C GLU A 141 -8.91 -22.02 3.51
N LEU A 142 -8.68 -20.94 4.26
CA LEU A 142 -8.36 -21.02 5.69
C LEU A 142 -9.49 -21.64 6.51
N MET A 143 -10.75 -21.29 6.23
CA MET A 143 -11.92 -21.83 6.94
C MET A 143 -12.11 -23.32 6.74
N THR A 144 -11.75 -23.84 5.57
CA THR A 144 -11.88 -25.26 5.21
C THR A 144 -10.62 -26.06 5.52
N PHE A 145 -9.50 -25.41 5.80
CA PHE A 145 -8.21 -26.05 6.07
C PHE A 145 -8.24 -26.84 7.38
N LYS A 146 -7.88 -28.12 7.33
CA LYS A 146 -7.92 -29.05 8.49
C LYS A 146 -6.55 -29.41 9.04
N GLY A 147 -5.49 -28.96 8.38
CA GLY A 147 -4.09 -29.25 8.69
C GLY A 147 -3.30 -29.55 7.44
N GLY A 148 -1.98 -29.57 7.54
CA GLY A 148 -1.04 -29.77 6.45
C GLY A 148 0.00 -28.65 6.38
N LYS A 149 0.67 -28.56 5.25
CA LYS A 149 1.76 -27.61 5.03
C LYS A 149 1.24 -26.28 4.48
N ILE A 150 1.46 -25.22 5.24
CA ILE A 150 1.26 -23.84 4.77
C ILE A 150 2.63 -23.24 4.45
N VAL A 151 2.78 -22.74 3.24
CA VAL A 151 3.97 -21.97 2.83
C VAL A 151 3.54 -20.54 2.55
N LEU A 152 4.20 -19.57 3.17
CA LEU A 152 4.04 -18.15 2.84
C LEU A 152 5.28 -17.68 2.08
N THR A 153 5.07 -17.16 0.86
CA THR A 153 6.14 -16.64 0.00
C THR A 153 5.95 -15.16 -0.31
N ILE A 154 7.06 -14.49 -0.61
CA ILE A 154 7.07 -13.06 -0.88
C ILE A 154 7.75 -12.78 -2.20
N GLY A 155 7.00 -12.17 -3.13
CA GLY A 155 7.51 -11.64 -4.39
C GLY A 155 7.95 -10.20 -4.26
N LEU A 156 8.94 -9.80 -5.05
CA LEU A 156 9.47 -8.43 -5.06
C LEU A 156 9.19 -7.75 -6.42
N PRO A 157 8.99 -6.40 -6.42
CA PRO A 157 8.77 -5.54 -5.26
C PRO A 157 7.36 -5.73 -4.69
N HIS A 158 7.17 -5.44 -3.41
CA HIS A 158 5.83 -5.51 -2.80
C HIS A 158 5.57 -4.31 -1.88
N LYS A 159 4.29 -4.02 -1.63
CA LYS A 159 3.86 -3.03 -0.65
C LYS A 159 3.59 -3.65 0.71
N CYS A 160 3.48 -2.80 1.74
CA CYS A 160 3.21 -3.18 3.12
C CYS A 160 4.14 -4.30 3.62
N PRO A 161 5.44 -4.02 3.82
CA PRO A 161 6.42 -5.04 4.16
C PRO A 161 6.17 -5.73 5.51
N VAL A 162 5.34 -5.16 6.38
CA VAL A 162 4.97 -5.77 7.67
C VAL A 162 3.79 -6.74 7.56
N ALA A 163 2.97 -6.66 6.52
CA ALA A 163 1.79 -7.51 6.36
C ALA A 163 2.10 -9.03 6.34
N PRO A 164 3.21 -9.51 5.75
CA PRO A 164 3.60 -10.92 5.83
C PRO A 164 3.83 -11.41 7.27
N LEU A 165 4.42 -10.57 8.12
CA LEU A 165 4.62 -10.87 9.54
C LEU A 165 3.28 -10.89 10.28
N GLU A 166 2.45 -9.88 10.05
CA GLU A 166 1.14 -9.76 10.69
C GLU A 166 0.25 -10.97 10.40
N VAL A 167 0.10 -11.34 9.12
CA VAL A 167 -0.72 -12.50 8.74
C VAL A 167 -0.18 -13.78 9.36
N SER A 168 1.15 -13.91 9.49
CA SER A 168 1.79 -15.08 10.10
C SER A 168 1.45 -15.22 11.59
N TYR A 169 1.57 -14.14 12.36
CA TYR A 169 1.23 -14.15 13.79
C TYR A 169 -0.28 -14.30 14.02
N MET A 170 -1.10 -13.60 13.27
CA MET A 170 -2.55 -13.69 13.39
C MET A 170 -3.05 -15.09 13.02
N MET A 171 -2.47 -15.71 12.00
CA MET A 171 -2.82 -17.06 11.58
C MET A 171 -2.43 -18.12 12.62
N ASP A 172 -1.26 -17.99 13.26
CA ASP A 172 -0.86 -18.87 14.36
C ASP A 172 -1.89 -18.86 15.50
N GLU A 173 -2.28 -17.66 15.98
CA GLU A 173 -3.27 -17.52 17.05
C GLU A 173 -4.66 -18.01 16.61
N TRP A 174 -5.05 -17.72 15.37
CA TRP A 174 -6.32 -18.14 14.78
C TRP A 174 -6.45 -19.67 14.69
N PHE A 175 -5.38 -20.39 14.32
CA PHE A 175 -5.36 -21.85 14.34
C PHE A 175 -5.33 -22.42 15.76
N ARG A 176 -4.66 -21.75 16.71
CA ARG A 176 -4.70 -22.15 18.13
C ARG A 176 -6.12 -22.07 18.70
N GLN A 177 -6.83 -20.96 18.45
CA GLN A 177 -8.23 -20.80 18.88
C GLN A 177 -9.17 -21.88 18.31
N ARG A 178 -8.80 -22.47 17.17
CA ARG A 178 -9.56 -23.55 16.51
C ARG A 178 -9.09 -24.95 16.87
N GLY A 179 -8.08 -25.12 17.70
CA GLY A 179 -7.49 -26.41 18.05
C GLY A 179 -6.83 -27.14 16.88
N LEU A 180 -6.37 -26.39 15.88
CA LEU A 180 -5.76 -26.91 14.65
C LEU A 180 -4.26 -26.63 14.54
N ARG A 181 -3.68 -25.81 15.44
CA ARG A 181 -2.30 -25.35 15.28
C ARG A 181 -1.27 -26.49 15.18
N ASP A 182 -1.45 -27.53 15.97
CA ASP A 182 -0.53 -28.69 16.00
C ASP A 182 -0.62 -29.56 14.73
N LYS A 183 -1.64 -29.35 13.91
CA LYS A 183 -1.81 -30.01 12.59
C LYS A 183 -1.24 -29.17 11.43
N VAL A 184 -0.69 -27.99 11.70
CA VAL A 184 -0.20 -27.06 10.69
C VAL A 184 1.32 -26.99 10.76
N ASP A 185 1.96 -27.43 9.68
CA ASP A 185 3.39 -27.18 9.43
C ASP A 185 3.50 -25.88 8.61
N TYR A 186 3.97 -24.82 9.28
CA TYR A 186 3.98 -23.48 8.71
C TYR A 186 5.40 -23.01 8.41
N THR A 187 5.67 -22.66 7.15
CA THR A 187 6.94 -22.11 6.69
C THR A 187 6.76 -20.70 6.12
N TYR A 188 7.48 -19.74 6.67
CA TYR A 188 7.61 -18.38 6.18
C TYR A 188 8.90 -18.26 5.35
N THR A 189 8.83 -17.75 4.13
CA THR A 189 10.00 -17.51 3.30
C THR A 189 10.28 -16.04 3.13
N TYR A 190 11.55 -15.66 2.87
CA TYR A 190 11.92 -14.29 2.57
C TYR A 190 13.05 -14.21 1.52
N PRO A 191 13.01 -13.25 0.57
CA PRO A 191 13.93 -13.27 -0.58
C PRO A 191 15.38 -12.89 -0.27
N ILE A 192 15.68 -12.28 0.87
CA ILE A 192 17.06 -11.96 1.29
C ILE A 192 17.48 -12.81 2.48
N GLY A 193 18.76 -12.76 2.89
CA GLY A 193 19.32 -13.57 3.99
C GLY A 193 18.84 -13.22 5.41
N ARG A 194 17.66 -12.61 5.52
CA ARG A 194 16.98 -12.27 6.79
C ARG A 194 15.47 -12.18 6.58
N LEU A 195 14.68 -12.21 7.66
CA LEU A 195 13.22 -12.36 7.61
C LEU A 195 12.43 -11.09 7.26
N HIS A 196 13.10 -9.96 7.07
CA HIS A 196 12.48 -8.67 6.70
C HIS A 196 13.53 -7.72 6.12
N GLY A 197 13.11 -6.75 5.29
CA GLY A 197 13.98 -5.72 4.73
C GLY A 197 14.65 -4.83 5.79
N LEU A 198 13.95 -4.49 6.86
CA LEU A 198 14.47 -3.72 8.00
C LEU A 198 15.10 -4.67 9.02
N GLU A 199 16.36 -4.41 9.40
CA GLU A 199 17.17 -5.34 10.20
C GLU A 199 16.58 -5.59 11.59
N SER A 200 16.18 -4.54 12.31
CA SER A 200 15.58 -4.67 13.64
C SER A 200 14.27 -5.45 13.64
N VAL A 201 13.46 -5.29 12.57
CA VAL A 201 12.22 -6.05 12.37
C VAL A 201 12.55 -7.51 12.04
N ALA A 202 13.58 -7.77 11.25
CA ALA A 202 14.07 -9.12 10.97
C ALA A 202 14.54 -9.84 12.26
N HIS A 203 15.30 -9.15 13.13
CA HIS A 203 15.70 -9.66 14.44
C HIS A 203 14.49 -9.95 15.35
N PHE A 204 13.51 -9.05 15.35
CA PHE A 204 12.26 -9.27 16.09
C PHE A 204 11.55 -10.54 15.60
N ALA A 205 11.40 -10.73 14.29
CA ALA A 205 10.79 -11.93 13.71
C ALA A 205 11.60 -13.19 14.01
N ALA A 206 12.92 -13.16 13.86
CA ALA A 206 13.80 -14.30 14.15
C ALA A 206 13.72 -14.75 15.63
N LYS A 207 13.51 -13.80 16.55
CA LYS A 207 13.32 -14.09 17.98
C LYS A 207 11.94 -14.65 18.34
N THR A 208 10.92 -14.25 17.58
CA THR A 208 9.51 -14.55 17.93
C THR A 208 8.94 -15.72 17.13
N PHE A 209 9.26 -15.92 15.87
CA PHE A 209 8.74 -17.00 15.04
C PHE A 209 8.94 -18.40 15.64
N PRO A 210 10.11 -18.75 16.22
CA PRO A 210 10.27 -20.07 16.88
C PRO A 210 9.26 -20.32 18.00
N LYS A 211 8.84 -19.26 18.73
CA LYS A 211 7.85 -19.36 19.82
C LYS A 211 6.44 -19.64 19.29
N HIS A 212 6.20 -19.32 18.04
CA HIS A 212 4.95 -19.59 17.32
C HIS A 212 5.02 -20.87 16.47
N GLY A 213 6.15 -21.62 16.53
CA GLY A 213 6.34 -22.82 15.71
C GLY A 213 6.32 -22.51 14.20
N ILE A 214 6.80 -21.34 13.81
CA ILE A 214 6.90 -20.92 12.41
C ILE A 214 8.31 -21.23 11.90
N ASN A 215 8.42 -22.13 10.94
CA ASN A 215 9.66 -22.41 10.24
C ASN A 215 10.02 -21.25 9.30
N THR A 216 11.30 -21.08 9.03
CA THR A 216 11.77 -19.97 8.18
C THR A 216 12.73 -20.46 7.11
N GLU A 217 12.60 -19.91 5.90
CA GLU A 217 13.52 -20.11 4.79
C GLU A 217 13.88 -18.75 4.20
N THR A 218 15.15 -18.41 4.21
CA THR A 218 15.68 -17.14 3.68
C THR A 218 16.43 -17.38 2.36
N LEU A 219 16.75 -16.29 1.63
CA LEU A 219 17.28 -16.38 0.26
C LEU A 219 16.34 -17.19 -0.63
N TYR A 220 15.04 -16.92 -0.51
CA TYR A 220 14.00 -17.62 -1.25
C TYR A 220 13.31 -16.65 -2.22
N ASN A 221 13.92 -16.42 -3.37
CA ASN A 221 13.35 -15.60 -4.44
C ASN A 221 12.41 -16.48 -5.29
N MET A 222 11.12 -16.23 -5.19
CA MET A 222 10.09 -17.04 -5.86
C MET A 222 10.27 -16.99 -7.39
N LYS A 223 10.48 -18.16 -8.00
CA LYS A 223 10.67 -18.34 -9.45
C LYS A 223 9.38 -18.77 -10.14
N GLU A 224 8.76 -19.82 -9.63
CA GLU A 224 7.57 -20.43 -10.23
C GLU A 224 6.74 -21.22 -9.21
N VAL A 225 5.47 -21.41 -9.52
CA VAL A 225 4.53 -22.25 -8.77
C VAL A 225 3.98 -23.33 -9.73
N ASP A 226 4.00 -24.59 -9.30
CA ASP A 226 3.29 -25.68 -9.98
C ASP A 226 2.03 -26.04 -9.17
N PRO A 227 0.84 -25.57 -9.58
CA PRO A 227 -0.39 -25.81 -8.83
C PRO A 227 -0.83 -27.27 -8.84
N ASN A 228 -0.42 -28.06 -9.86
CA ASN A 228 -0.77 -29.48 -9.96
C ASN A 228 0.04 -30.34 -8.99
N LYS A 229 1.35 -30.04 -8.87
CA LYS A 229 2.24 -30.73 -7.93
C LYS A 229 2.18 -30.10 -6.54
N LYS A 230 1.51 -28.97 -6.39
CA LYS A 230 1.49 -28.16 -5.17
C LYS A 230 2.90 -27.84 -4.67
N THR A 231 3.73 -27.28 -5.55
CA THR A 231 5.10 -26.89 -5.23
C THR A 231 5.35 -25.44 -5.62
N VAL A 232 6.18 -24.77 -4.83
CA VAL A 232 6.76 -23.47 -5.16
C VAL A 232 8.27 -23.62 -5.18
N THR A 233 8.92 -23.06 -6.20
CA THR A 233 10.36 -23.20 -6.43
C THR A 233 10.99 -21.80 -6.46
N SER A 234 12.13 -21.64 -5.78
CA SER A 234 12.90 -20.40 -5.79
C SER A 234 13.93 -20.34 -6.92
N LEU A 235 14.47 -19.15 -7.18
CA LEU A 235 15.58 -18.95 -8.12
C LEU A 235 16.86 -19.66 -7.65
N GLU A 236 17.01 -19.85 -6.35
CA GLU A 236 18.11 -20.57 -5.70
C GLU A 236 17.96 -22.09 -5.80
N GLY A 237 16.87 -22.58 -6.39
CA GLY A 237 16.64 -24.00 -6.65
C GLY A 237 15.98 -24.76 -5.50
N VAL A 238 15.56 -24.07 -4.44
CA VAL A 238 14.81 -24.70 -3.32
C VAL A 238 13.36 -24.88 -3.72
N THR A 239 12.86 -26.12 -3.59
CA THR A 239 11.45 -26.46 -3.87
C THR A 239 10.73 -26.85 -2.58
N LEU A 240 9.65 -26.13 -2.25
CA LEU A 240 8.79 -26.39 -1.12
C LEU A 240 7.45 -26.96 -1.60
N LYS A 241 7.00 -28.04 -0.95
CA LYS A 241 5.63 -28.59 -1.12
C LYS A 241 4.68 -27.87 -0.18
N TYR A 242 3.45 -27.65 -0.62
CA TYR A 242 2.41 -27.01 0.19
C TYR A 242 1.06 -27.74 0.02
N ASP A 243 0.22 -27.63 1.04
CA ASP A 243 -1.22 -27.90 0.96
C ASP A 243 -1.99 -26.59 0.72
N LEU A 244 -1.50 -25.49 1.32
CA LEU A 244 -1.97 -24.12 1.09
C LEU A 244 -0.77 -23.20 0.85
N LEU A 245 -0.73 -22.54 -0.31
CA LEU A 245 0.24 -21.49 -0.62
C LEU A 245 -0.39 -20.12 -0.37
N ILE A 246 0.18 -19.38 0.57
CA ILE A 246 -0.12 -17.96 0.79
C ILE A 246 1.03 -17.15 0.20
N THR A 247 0.73 -16.10 -0.51
CA THR A 247 1.76 -15.29 -1.15
C THR A 247 1.52 -13.81 -0.97
N ILE A 248 2.59 -13.06 -0.88
CA ILE A 248 2.60 -11.64 -1.18
C ILE A 248 3.07 -11.51 -2.62
N PRO A 249 2.17 -11.28 -3.59
CA PRO A 249 2.58 -11.19 -4.99
C PRO A 249 3.53 -10.01 -5.21
N PRO A 250 4.38 -10.05 -6.25
CA PRO A 250 5.01 -8.83 -6.74
C PRO A 250 3.96 -7.76 -7.01
N HIS A 251 4.35 -6.49 -6.92
CA HIS A 251 3.46 -5.37 -7.21
C HIS A 251 3.98 -4.57 -8.39
N LYS A 252 3.06 -4.02 -9.17
CA LYS A 252 3.31 -3.04 -10.23
C LYS A 252 2.54 -1.76 -9.94
N GLY A 253 3.07 -0.64 -10.38
CA GLY A 253 2.32 0.61 -10.43
C GLY A 253 1.29 0.61 -11.57
N ALA A 254 0.69 1.77 -11.81
CA ALA A 254 -0.36 1.91 -12.83
C ALA A 254 0.20 1.91 -14.25
N GLN A 255 -0.52 1.25 -15.17
CA GLN A 255 -0.13 1.13 -16.57
C GLN A 255 0.00 2.49 -17.25
N VAL A 256 -0.85 3.46 -16.91
CA VAL A 256 -0.80 4.82 -17.48
C VAL A 256 0.55 5.52 -17.25
N ILE A 257 1.26 5.20 -16.18
CA ILE A 257 2.60 5.74 -15.92
C ILE A 257 3.60 5.21 -16.94
N GLU A 258 3.52 3.91 -17.22
CA GLU A 258 4.41 3.23 -18.18
C GLU A 258 4.09 3.67 -19.63
N ASP A 259 2.82 3.66 -20.00
CA ASP A 259 2.34 4.09 -21.33
C ASP A 259 2.64 5.57 -21.63
N SER A 260 2.78 6.38 -20.59
CA SER A 260 3.14 7.81 -20.69
C SER A 260 4.65 8.07 -20.62
N GLY A 261 5.48 7.02 -20.44
CA GLY A 261 6.94 7.17 -20.34
C GLY A 261 7.40 7.92 -19.08
N LEU A 262 6.61 7.89 -18.00
CA LEU A 262 6.91 8.62 -16.77
C LEU A 262 7.65 7.77 -15.74
N GLY A 263 7.81 6.48 -15.98
CA GLY A 263 8.47 5.58 -15.05
C GLY A 263 8.65 4.17 -15.60
N GLN A 264 9.07 3.26 -14.73
CA GLN A 264 9.30 1.87 -15.06
C GLN A 264 8.46 0.96 -14.16
N ASN A 265 7.84 -0.08 -14.72
CA ASN A 265 6.91 -0.96 -14.02
C ASN A 265 5.75 -0.18 -13.33
N GLY A 266 5.41 0.99 -13.86
CA GLY A 266 4.39 1.87 -13.32
C GLY A 266 4.80 2.67 -12.08
N PHE A 267 6.09 2.67 -11.70
CA PHE A 267 6.65 3.48 -10.61
C PHE A 267 7.43 4.65 -11.17
N VAL A 268 7.27 5.82 -10.57
CA VAL A 268 7.83 7.10 -11.05
C VAL A 268 9.12 7.44 -10.31
N PRO A 269 10.23 7.73 -11.02
CA PRO A 269 11.44 8.29 -10.43
C PRO A 269 11.12 9.58 -9.66
N THR A 270 11.43 9.59 -8.37
CA THR A 270 10.95 10.63 -7.45
C THR A 270 12.09 11.14 -6.57
N ASP A 271 12.25 12.47 -6.47
CA ASP A 271 13.15 13.07 -5.50
C ASP A 271 12.62 12.83 -4.08
N LYS A 272 13.42 12.17 -3.26
CA LYS A 272 13.02 11.70 -1.93
C LYS A 272 12.72 12.81 -0.91
N PHE A 273 13.13 14.03 -1.18
CA PHE A 273 12.93 15.16 -0.28
C PHE A 273 11.78 16.07 -0.71
N THR A 274 11.70 16.40 -2.00
CA THR A 274 10.68 17.29 -2.53
C THR A 274 9.42 16.55 -2.99
N LEU A 275 9.52 15.23 -3.20
CA LEU A 275 8.47 14.36 -3.74
C LEU A 275 8.05 14.77 -5.15
N LYS A 276 8.90 15.50 -5.87
CA LYS A 276 8.72 15.77 -7.29
C LYS A 276 9.23 14.64 -8.15
N MET A 277 8.58 14.43 -9.29
CA MET A 277 9.11 13.56 -10.34
C MET A 277 10.46 14.11 -10.80
N GLU A 278 11.47 13.25 -10.88
CA GLU A 278 12.78 13.63 -11.39
C GLU A 278 12.69 14.21 -12.79
N GLY A 279 13.35 15.34 -13.01
CA GLY A 279 13.32 16.08 -14.28
C GLY A 279 12.03 16.88 -14.52
N SER A 280 11.13 17.01 -13.54
CA SER A 280 9.95 17.87 -13.61
C SER A 280 9.94 18.92 -12.50
N THR A 281 9.38 20.09 -12.81
CA THR A 281 9.20 21.18 -11.85
C THR A 281 7.80 21.26 -11.27
N ASN A 282 6.79 20.65 -11.95
CA ASN A 282 5.37 20.80 -11.62
C ASN A 282 4.63 19.46 -11.46
N ILE A 283 5.33 18.33 -11.38
CA ILE A 283 4.73 17.01 -11.15
C ILE A 283 5.20 16.46 -9.82
N TYR A 284 4.27 16.22 -8.92
CA TYR A 284 4.46 15.56 -7.63
C TYR A 284 4.06 14.09 -7.70
N VAL A 285 4.65 13.26 -6.86
CA VAL A 285 4.38 11.82 -6.79
C VAL A 285 4.19 11.40 -5.35
N VAL A 286 3.17 10.61 -5.06
CA VAL A 286 2.81 10.22 -3.68
C VAL A 286 2.56 8.73 -3.52
N GLY A 287 2.94 8.21 -2.38
CA GLY A 287 2.64 6.84 -1.93
C GLY A 287 3.32 5.77 -2.78
N ASP A 288 2.59 4.69 -3.02
CA ASP A 288 3.11 3.53 -3.74
C ASP A 288 3.52 3.86 -5.19
N THR A 289 3.07 4.98 -5.75
CA THR A 289 3.43 5.43 -7.12
C THR A 289 4.92 5.76 -7.23
N THR A 290 5.56 6.21 -6.15
CA THR A 290 6.99 6.55 -6.14
C THR A 290 7.86 5.31 -6.33
N ASN A 291 9.08 5.49 -6.86
CA ASN A 291 10.10 4.44 -6.86
C ASN A 291 10.99 4.49 -5.60
N LEU A 292 10.62 5.28 -4.60
CA LEU A 292 11.45 5.46 -3.41
C LEU A 292 11.68 4.15 -2.65
N PRO A 293 12.90 3.93 -2.12
CA PRO A 293 13.24 2.71 -1.38
C PRO A 293 12.78 2.78 0.09
N ILE A 294 11.52 3.19 0.28
CA ILE A 294 10.87 3.26 1.58
C ILE A 294 9.64 2.34 1.62
N SER A 295 9.08 2.17 2.80
CA SER A 295 7.89 1.33 2.97
C SER A 295 6.71 1.90 2.18
N LYS A 296 6.16 1.11 1.26
CA LYS A 296 4.90 1.41 0.58
C LYS A 296 3.74 1.09 1.51
N ALA A 297 3.35 2.09 2.31
CA ALA A 297 2.31 1.99 3.32
C ALA A 297 1.38 3.21 3.29
N GLY A 298 0.16 3.06 3.79
CA GLY A 298 -0.80 4.17 3.86
C GLY A 298 -0.30 5.35 4.70
N SER A 299 0.45 5.09 5.77
CA SER A 299 1.07 6.15 6.59
C SER A 299 2.14 6.92 5.84
N THR A 300 2.91 6.26 4.97
CA THR A 300 3.90 6.92 4.09
C THR A 300 3.19 7.93 3.20
N ALA A 301 2.14 7.49 2.49
CA ALA A 301 1.35 8.38 1.64
C ALA A 301 0.74 9.56 2.42
N HIS A 302 0.33 9.35 3.69
CA HIS A 302 -0.18 10.41 4.54
C HIS A 302 0.90 11.47 4.83
N PHE A 303 2.08 11.07 5.34
CA PHE A 303 3.17 12.01 5.65
C PHE A 303 3.74 12.71 4.41
N GLU A 304 3.78 12.01 3.27
CA GLU A 304 4.14 12.62 1.98
C GLU A 304 3.10 13.66 1.54
N SER A 305 1.81 13.40 1.77
CA SER A 305 0.73 14.33 1.41
C SER A 305 0.84 15.66 2.10
N ASP A 306 1.23 15.70 3.38
CA ASP A 306 1.43 16.95 4.13
C ASP A 306 2.50 17.81 3.45
N ILE A 307 3.63 17.22 3.09
CA ILE A 307 4.74 17.92 2.42
C ILE A 307 4.34 18.41 1.04
N ILE A 308 3.64 17.59 0.26
CA ILE A 308 3.18 17.94 -1.09
C ILE A 308 2.19 19.12 -1.03
N VAL A 309 1.24 19.09 -0.11
CA VAL A 309 0.24 20.16 0.06
C VAL A 309 0.93 21.49 0.45
N GLU A 310 1.89 21.45 1.38
CA GLU A 310 2.67 22.64 1.76
C GLU A 310 3.44 23.22 0.58
N ASN A 311 4.10 22.35 -0.21
CA ASN A 311 4.86 22.76 -1.38
C ASN A 311 3.96 23.34 -2.48
N ILE A 312 2.86 22.67 -2.82
CA ILE A 312 1.90 23.16 -3.82
C ILE A 312 1.32 24.51 -3.40
N ALA A 313 0.88 24.63 -2.15
CA ALA A 313 0.32 25.89 -1.65
C ALA A 313 1.35 27.03 -1.68
N SER A 314 2.61 26.74 -1.33
CA SER A 314 3.70 27.70 -1.42
C SER A 314 3.96 28.16 -2.86
N GLU A 315 4.03 27.22 -3.81
CA GLU A 315 4.26 27.50 -5.24
C GLU A 315 3.11 28.33 -5.84
N LEU A 316 1.87 27.99 -5.52
CA LEU A 316 0.69 28.72 -6.00
C LEU A 316 0.64 30.16 -5.48
N ARG A 317 1.24 30.43 -4.32
CA ARG A 317 1.38 31.76 -3.70
C ARG A 317 2.73 32.43 -3.98
N ASN A 318 3.49 31.93 -4.97
CA ASN A 318 4.84 32.40 -5.32
C ASN A 318 5.85 32.31 -4.18
N GLY A 319 5.71 31.37 -3.25
CA GLY A 319 6.67 31.05 -2.20
C GLY A 319 7.89 30.30 -2.75
N LEU A 320 9.06 30.51 -2.10
CA LEU A 320 10.35 30.02 -2.62
C LEU A 320 10.95 28.84 -1.82
N THR A 321 10.45 28.53 -0.63
CA THR A 321 11.08 27.51 0.23
C THR A 321 10.25 26.21 0.20
N PRO A 322 10.73 25.18 -0.49
CA PRO A 322 10.04 23.89 -0.48
C PRO A 322 10.22 23.19 0.87
N PHE A 323 9.15 22.64 1.39
CA PHE A 323 9.20 21.72 2.51
C PHE A 323 9.84 20.41 2.07
N ARG A 324 10.50 19.71 3.01
CA ARG A 324 11.25 18.49 2.71
C ARG A 324 10.69 17.32 3.50
N TYR A 325 10.41 16.24 2.79
CA TYR A 325 10.07 14.97 3.40
C TYR A 325 11.32 14.32 4.00
N ASP A 326 11.23 13.83 5.20
CA ASP A 326 12.33 13.22 5.95
C ASP A 326 12.36 11.68 5.85
N GLY A 327 11.39 11.09 5.16
CA GLY A 327 11.26 9.63 5.06
C GLY A 327 10.45 9.01 6.19
N LYS A 328 9.64 9.80 6.90
CA LYS A 328 8.83 9.33 8.03
C LYS A 328 7.85 8.24 7.63
N VAL A 329 7.92 7.12 8.34
CA VAL A 329 7.01 5.99 8.22
C VAL A 329 6.57 5.55 9.60
N PHE A 330 5.30 5.21 9.75
CA PHE A 330 4.74 4.60 10.95
C PHE A 330 3.93 3.36 10.57
N CYS A 331 4.24 2.21 11.17
CA CYS A 331 3.49 0.97 10.94
C CYS A 331 3.19 0.27 12.25
N PHE A 332 1.94 -0.06 12.48
CA PHE A 332 1.58 -1.07 13.46
C PHE A 332 1.88 -2.47 12.91
N ILE A 333 2.23 -3.41 13.78
CA ILE A 333 2.45 -4.82 13.44
C ILE A 333 1.65 -5.66 14.43
N GLU A 334 0.58 -6.32 13.96
CA GLU A 334 -0.12 -7.32 14.75
C GLU A 334 0.82 -8.49 15.06
N THR A 335 0.84 -8.91 16.31
CA THR A 335 1.64 -10.06 16.77
C THR A 335 0.75 -11.21 17.26
N GLY A 336 -0.48 -11.23 16.78
CA GLY A 336 -1.56 -12.15 17.07
C GLY A 336 -2.90 -11.46 16.84
N LEU A 337 -3.96 -11.98 17.43
CA LEU A 337 -5.32 -11.41 17.35
C LEU A 337 -5.64 -10.45 18.51
N SER A 338 -4.71 -10.30 19.47
CA SER A 338 -4.94 -9.55 20.70
C SER A 338 -3.78 -8.65 21.12
N LYS A 339 -2.66 -8.70 20.42
CA LYS A 339 -1.47 -7.89 20.71
C LYS A 339 -0.85 -7.36 19.43
N ALA A 340 -0.28 -6.17 19.52
CA ALA A 340 0.47 -5.54 18.46
C ALA A 340 1.73 -4.85 18.99
N THR A 341 2.68 -4.62 18.11
CA THR A 341 3.79 -3.68 18.26
C THR A 341 3.67 -2.59 17.20
N TYR A 342 4.57 -1.63 17.20
CA TYR A 342 4.71 -0.66 16.13
C TYR A 342 6.18 -0.38 15.83
N ILE A 343 6.42 0.17 14.67
CA ILE A 343 7.69 0.75 14.25
C ILE A 343 7.44 2.16 13.72
N MET A 344 8.38 3.04 14.01
CA MET A 344 8.48 4.37 13.42
C MET A 344 9.93 4.58 13.00
N PHE A 345 10.14 5.15 11.83
CA PHE A 345 11.47 5.41 11.27
C PHE A 345 11.41 6.53 10.23
N ASP A 346 12.56 7.06 9.92
CA ASP A 346 12.80 8.04 8.86
C ASP A 346 14.14 7.74 8.15
N TYR A 347 14.61 8.63 7.28
CA TYR A 347 15.87 8.43 6.56
C TYR A 347 17.11 8.34 7.45
N ASN A 348 17.08 8.89 8.66
CA ASN A 348 18.20 8.98 9.57
C ASN A 348 18.08 8.04 10.78
N ASN A 349 16.85 7.70 11.15
CA ASN A 349 16.54 6.94 12.34
C ASN A 349 15.95 5.57 11.96
N PRO A 350 16.68 4.46 12.17
CA PRO A 350 16.18 3.13 11.86
C PRO A 350 15.04 2.74 12.83
N PRO A 351 14.12 1.85 12.41
CA PRO A 351 13.03 1.40 13.27
C PRO A 351 13.52 0.54 14.43
N ASN A 352 12.79 0.59 15.54
CA ASN A 352 12.98 -0.33 16.65
C ASN A 352 11.60 -0.81 17.15
N PRO A 353 11.23 -2.08 16.89
CA PRO A 353 9.96 -2.63 17.37
C PRO A 353 9.90 -2.60 18.89
N VAL A 354 8.84 -2.05 19.45
CA VAL A 354 8.61 -2.05 20.90
C VAL A 354 8.02 -3.38 21.37
N THR A 355 8.00 -3.62 22.69
CA THR A 355 7.40 -4.84 23.24
C THR A 355 5.90 -4.91 22.88
N PRO A 356 5.43 -6.01 22.27
CA PRO A 356 4.02 -6.16 21.94
C PRO A 356 3.09 -6.09 23.13
N SER A 357 1.97 -5.37 22.99
CA SER A 357 0.98 -5.23 24.04
C SER A 357 -0.46 -5.17 23.50
N ALA A 358 -1.42 -5.47 24.36
CA ALA A 358 -2.84 -5.30 24.09
C ALA A 358 -3.20 -3.83 23.88
N LEU A 359 -2.54 -2.92 24.60
CA LEU A 359 -2.77 -1.47 24.46
C LEU A 359 -2.46 -0.98 23.04
N ILE A 360 -1.34 -1.42 22.45
CA ILE A 360 -0.96 -1.05 21.07
C ILE A 360 -1.96 -1.64 20.07
N HIS A 361 -2.42 -2.88 20.29
CA HIS A 361 -3.48 -3.49 19.49
C HIS A 361 -4.76 -2.64 19.52
N TRP A 362 -5.21 -2.19 20.70
CA TRP A 362 -6.36 -1.30 20.83
C TRP A 362 -6.16 0.05 20.12
N PHE A 363 -4.97 0.64 20.17
CA PHE A 363 -4.67 1.83 19.40
C PHE A 363 -4.79 1.59 17.90
N LYS A 364 -4.27 0.47 17.38
CA LYS A 364 -4.42 0.10 15.97
C LYS A 364 -5.88 -0.08 15.58
N LEU A 365 -6.68 -0.79 16.40
CA LEU A 365 -8.11 -0.95 16.14
C LEU A 365 -8.86 0.39 16.15
N THR A 366 -8.51 1.29 17.07
CA THR A 366 -9.07 2.64 17.12
C THR A 366 -8.70 3.42 15.86
N TYR A 367 -7.44 3.40 15.45
CA TYR A 367 -6.99 4.03 14.20
C TYR A 367 -7.77 3.49 12.99
N ASN A 368 -7.97 2.18 12.91
CA ASN A 368 -8.78 1.56 11.85
C ASN A 368 -10.24 2.06 11.84
N LYS A 369 -10.84 2.36 13.00
CA LYS A 369 -12.21 2.89 13.10
C LYS A 369 -12.31 4.33 12.62
N VAL A 370 -11.29 5.16 12.95
CA VAL A 370 -11.28 6.58 12.59
C VAL A 370 -10.61 6.86 11.23
N TYR A 371 -10.15 5.82 10.54
CA TYR A 371 -9.45 5.94 9.25
C TYR A 371 -10.14 6.92 8.28
N TRP A 372 -11.47 6.86 8.19
CA TRP A 372 -12.21 7.68 7.24
C TRP A 372 -12.09 9.19 7.48
N LEU A 373 -11.66 9.61 8.67
CA LEU A 373 -11.38 11.02 8.97
C LEU A 373 -10.05 11.47 8.36
N THR A 374 -9.11 10.55 8.15
CA THR A 374 -7.80 10.82 7.54
C THR A 374 -7.92 11.27 6.08
N PRO A 375 -8.54 10.50 5.16
CA PRO A 375 -8.69 10.95 3.78
C PRO A 375 -9.54 12.23 3.66
N MET A 376 -10.45 12.49 4.60
CA MET A 376 -11.19 13.75 4.66
C MET A 376 -10.36 14.95 5.15
N GLY A 377 -9.09 14.76 5.49
CA GLY A 377 -8.21 15.83 6.03
C GLY A 377 -8.65 16.37 7.40
N ILE A 378 -9.30 15.52 8.22
CA ILE A 378 -9.75 15.87 9.58
C ILE A 378 -8.74 15.40 10.63
N LEU A 379 -8.05 14.28 10.37
CA LEU A 379 -6.98 13.72 11.21
C LEU A 379 -5.70 13.62 10.42
#